data_4823ef0fe2dd14e2fce369006b16c13c
#
_entry.id   4823ef0fe2dd14e2fce369006b16c13c
#
_cell.length_a   1.000
_cell.length_b   1.000
_cell.length_c   1.000
_cell.angle_alpha   90.00
_cell.angle_beta   90.00
_cell.angle_gamma   90.00
#
_symmetry.space_group_name_H-M   'P 1'
#
loop_
_entity.id
_entity.type
_entity.pdbx_description
1 polymer ?
#
loop_
_entity_poly.entity_id
_entity_poly.type
_entity_poly.pdbx_seq_one_letter_code
_entity_poly.pdbx_strand_id
1 'polypeptide(L)'
;KGFCKFFATLHDKVLNDPIGGPYPAGVYYLNGKMGLEGMLQTLQGSSATSETVTLIFPEGMTVPEIVNKLTENDVCDKTALLSVIDSTEFTYSMVADLKANEHVPYRLEGFMFPDTYEFFVGENASSVVKKFLSNGDSKISEKDRAQAKKLGYSMYEVMTIASIIQKEARQI
;
A
#
# COMPACT_ATOMS: atom_id res chain seq x y z
N LYS A 1 7.48 14.99 22.06
CA LYS A 1 7.78 14.32 23.36
C LYS A 1 6.56 13.72 24.05
N GLY A 2 5.33 14.21 23.84
CA GLY A 2 4.08 13.67 24.39
C GLY A 2 3.63 12.34 23.73
N PHE A 3 3.84 12.19 22.45
CA PHE A 3 3.42 11.03 21.66
C PHE A 3 4.14 9.74 22.07
N CYS A 4 5.46 9.79 22.32
CA CYS A 4 6.23 8.63 22.79
C CYS A 4 5.81 8.11 24.16
N LYS A 5 5.42 9.01 25.08
CA LYS A 5 4.92 8.59 26.40
C LYS A 5 3.54 7.93 26.31
N PHE A 6 2.68 8.41 25.42
CA PHE A 6 1.38 7.81 25.15
C PHE A 6 1.51 6.39 24.60
N PHE A 7 2.36 6.17 23.62
CA PHE A 7 2.61 4.83 23.06
C PHE A 7 3.27 3.87 24.07
N ALA A 8 4.22 4.33 24.88
CA ALA A 8 4.83 3.50 25.90
C ALA A 8 3.81 3.10 26.98
N THR A 9 2.97 4.02 27.44
CA THR A 9 1.91 3.74 28.44
C THR A 9 0.81 2.85 27.86
N LEU A 10 0.45 3.02 26.58
CA LEU A 10 -0.51 2.16 25.90
C LEU A 10 0.07 0.74 25.72
N HIS A 11 1.34 0.63 25.33
CA HIS A 11 2.06 -0.63 25.20
C HIS A 11 2.13 -1.38 26.55
N ASP A 12 2.49 -0.71 27.64
CA ASP A 12 2.58 -1.34 28.95
C ASP A 12 1.20 -1.80 29.48
N LYS A 13 0.16 -0.99 29.32
CA LYS A 13 -1.20 -1.38 29.74
C LYS A 13 -1.81 -2.46 28.89
N VAL A 14 -1.61 -2.42 27.57
CA VAL A 14 -2.16 -3.44 26.65
C VAL A 14 -1.45 -4.78 26.76
N LEU A 15 -0.16 -4.81 27.09
CA LEU A 15 0.59 -6.05 27.26
C LEU A 15 0.51 -6.62 28.67
N ASN A 16 0.36 -5.79 29.71
CA ASN A 16 0.38 -6.21 31.11
C ASN A 16 -1.01 -6.31 31.75
N ASP A 17 -2.04 -5.75 31.13
CA ASP A 17 -3.43 -5.91 31.56
C ASP A 17 -4.22 -6.55 30.41
N PRO A 18 -4.50 -7.86 30.48
CA PRO A 18 -5.27 -8.56 29.47
C PRO A 18 -6.74 -8.18 29.53
N ILE A 19 -7.06 -6.92 29.24
CA ILE A 19 -8.42 -6.54 28.86
C ILE A 19 -8.61 -7.12 27.46
N GLY A 20 -8.98 -8.37 27.53
CA GLY A 20 -9.24 -9.39 26.60
C GLY A 20 -9.57 -9.03 25.16
N GLY A 21 -8.77 -9.50 24.25
CA GLY A 21 -9.14 -9.76 22.88
C GLY A 21 -8.32 -9.00 21.84
N PRO A 22 -8.23 -9.55 20.64
CA PRO A 22 -7.56 -8.88 19.54
C PRO A 22 -8.30 -7.57 19.20
N TYR A 23 -7.54 -6.52 18.94
CA TYR A 23 -8.08 -5.28 18.39
C TYR A 23 -8.46 -5.53 16.94
N PRO A 24 -9.75 -5.39 16.54
CA PRO A 24 -10.14 -5.56 15.16
C PRO A 24 -9.43 -4.56 14.26
N ALA A 25 -9.03 -4.97 13.05
CA ALA A 25 -8.52 -4.03 12.07
C ALA A 25 -9.66 -3.10 11.62
N GLY A 26 -9.41 -1.80 11.54
CA GLY A 26 -10.43 -0.82 11.15
C GLY A 26 -9.98 0.62 11.38
N VAL A 27 -10.84 1.56 11.00
CA VAL A 27 -10.66 2.98 11.26
C VAL A 27 -11.40 3.33 12.54
N TYR A 28 -10.70 3.98 13.48
CA TYR A 28 -11.24 4.35 14.77
C TYR A 28 -11.16 5.87 14.95
N TYR A 29 -12.28 6.50 15.33
CA TYR A 29 -12.31 7.92 15.66
C TYR A 29 -11.99 8.13 17.14
N LEU A 30 -10.76 8.53 17.42
CA LEU A 30 -10.29 8.82 18.77
C LEU A 30 -10.19 10.33 18.96
N ASN A 31 -10.66 10.83 20.11
CA ASN A 31 -10.47 12.22 20.47
C ASN A 31 -9.84 12.37 21.86
N GLY A 32 -9.14 13.48 22.08
CA GLY A 32 -8.38 13.71 23.31
C GLY A 32 -9.22 13.83 24.60
N LYS A 33 -10.55 13.91 24.48
CA LYS A 33 -11.47 13.99 25.64
C LYS A 33 -11.89 12.61 26.14
N MET A 34 -11.66 11.54 25.36
CA MET A 34 -12.09 10.18 25.71
C MET A 34 -11.27 9.55 26.84
N GLY A 35 -10.09 10.10 27.16
CA GLY A 35 -9.16 9.46 28.09
C GLY A 35 -8.62 8.13 27.53
N LEU A 36 -7.64 7.54 28.23
CA LEU A 36 -7.01 6.28 27.78
C LEU A 36 -7.99 5.12 27.78
N GLU A 37 -8.83 5.02 28.79
CA GLU A 37 -9.79 3.93 28.94
C GLU A 37 -10.88 3.97 27.87
N GLY A 38 -11.41 5.14 27.55
CA GLY A 38 -12.38 5.32 26.46
C GLY A 38 -11.78 5.03 25.08
N MET A 39 -10.52 5.38 24.86
CA MET A 39 -9.79 5.02 23.63
C MET A 39 -9.62 3.50 23.50
N LEU A 40 -9.24 2.82 24.59
CA LEU A 40 -9.11 1.35 24.59
C LEU A 40 -10.45 0.64 24.35
N GLN A 41 -11.52 1.11 25.00
CA GLN A 41 -12.88 0.58 24.77
C GLN A 41 -13.32 0.79 23.31
N THR A 42 -13.02 1.95 22.72
CA THR A 42 -13.31 2.21 21.30
C THR A 42 -12.54 1.27 20.37
N LEU A 43 -11.28 0.99 20.69
CA LEU A 43 -10.45 0.06 19.93
C LEU A 43 -10.86 -1.42 20.09
N GLN A 44 -11.51 -1.77 21.21
CA GLN A 44 -12.00 -3.12 21.50
C GLN A 44 -13.45 -3.33 21.07
N GLY A 45 -14.22 -2.22 20.97
CA GLY A 45 -15.62 -2.27 20.56
C GLY A 45 -15.75 -2.70 19.10
N SER A 46 -16.77 -3.50 18.82
CA SER A 46 -17.16 -3.93 17.47
C SER A 46 -17.68 -2.78 16.57
N SER A 47 -17.52 -1.54 16.99
CA SER A 47 -17.93 -0.32 16.28
C SER A 47 -16.80 0.28 15.44
N ALA A 48 -15.82 -0.52 15.00
CA ALA A 48 -15.02 -0.12 13.87
C ALA A 48 -15.95 -0.13 12.66
N THR A 49 -16.52 0.99 12.33
CA THR A 49 -17.08 1.23 11.00
C THR A 49 -15.87 1.29 10.08
N SER A 50 -15.32 0.13 9.75
CA SER A 50 -14.33 0.04 8.69
C SER A 50 -15.08 0.25 7.39
N GLU A 51 -15.31 1.51 7.04
CA GLU A 51 -15.82 1.85 5.73
C GLU A 51 -14.75 1.43 4.73
N THR A 52 -15.10 0.46 3.89
CA THR A 52 -14.23 -0.02 2.82
C THR A 52 -14.76 0.46 1.49
N VAL A 53 -13.83 0.71 0.57
CA VAL A 53 -14.13 1.02 -0.82
C VAL A 53 -13.43 0.02 -1.72
N THR A 54 -14.17 -0.55 -2.67
CA THR A 54 -13.60 -1.44 -3.68
C THR A 54 -13.34 -0.65 -4.95
N LEU A 55 -12.09 -0.61 -5.39
CA LEU A 55 -11.64 0.13 -6.56
C LEU A 55 -11.01 -0.80 -7.59
N ILE A 56 -11.36 -0.60 -8.86
CA ILE A 56 -10.81 -1.34 -10.00
C ILE A 56 -9.73 -0.49 -10.65
N PHE A 57 -8.54 -1.05 -10.83
CA PHE A 57 -7.42 -0.42 -11.52
C PHE A 57 -7.14 -1.22 -12.80
N PRO A 58 -7.63 -0.74 -13.96
CA PRO A 58 -7.35 -1.39 -15.24
C PRO A 58 -5.87 -1.26 -15.63
N GLU A 59 -5.46 -2.14 -16.54
CA GLU A 59 -4.11 -2.09 -17.08
C GLU A 59 -3.82 -0.77 -17.81
N GLY A 60 -2.57 -0.31 -17.70
CA GLY A 60 -2.07 0.89 -18.36
C GLY A 60 -2.42 2.19 -17.65
N MET A 61 -2.92 2.14 -16.40
CA MET A 61 -3.01 3.33 -15.55
C MET A 61 -1.62 3.78 -15.11
N THR A 62 -1.41 5.08 -15.13
CA THR A 62 -0.21 5.75 -14.62
C THR A 62 -0.29 5.98 -13.11
N VAL A 63 0.86 6.18 -12.46
CA VAL A 63 0.90 6.53 -11.02
C VAL A 63 0.03 7.75 -10.70
N PRO A 64 0.05 8.88 -11.44
CA PRO A 64 -0.86 10.00 -11.18
C PRO A 64 -2.35 9.64 -11.22
N GLU A 65 -2.76 8.79 -12.16
CA GLU A 65 -4.17 8.34 -12.26
C GLU A 65 -4.56 7.46 -11.08
N ILE A 66 -3.68 6.55 -10.67
CA ILE A 66 -3.88 5.69 -9.49
C ILE A 66 -3.99 6.53 -8.23
N VAL A 67 -3.05 7.47 -8.04
CA VAL A 67 -3.03 8.37 -6.87
C VAL A 67 -4.28 9.23 -6.81
N ASN A 68 -4.70 9.83 -7.93
CA ASN A 68 -5.93 10.62 -7.97
C ASN A 68 -7.15 9.77 -7.61
N LYS A 69 -7.28 8.57 -8.18
CA LYS A 69 -8.38 7.66 -7.90
C LYS A 69 -8.46 7.25 -6.42
N LEU A 70 -7.32 6.97 -5.79
CA LEU A 70 -7.26 6.65 -4.36
C LEU A 70 -7.65 7.86 -3.50
N THR A 71 -7.19 9.06 -3.87
CA THR A 71 -7.48 10.29 -3.13
C THR A 71 -8.94 10.72 -3.28
N GLU A 72 -9.52 10.63 -4.48
CA GLU A 72 -10.93 10.95 -4.75
C GLU A 72 -11.92 10.03 -4.02
N ASN A 73 -11.47 8.85 -3.62
CA ASN A 73 -12.25 7.89 -2.84
C ASN A 73 -11.85 7.84 -1.36
N ASP A 74 -11.20 8.89 -0.85
CA ASP A 74 -10.80 9.06 0.55
C ASP A 74 -9.96 7.90 1.13
N VAL A 75 -9.27 7.13 0.27
CA VAL A 75 -8.43 6.02 0.71
C VAL A 75 -7.23 6.53 1.49
N CYS A 76 -6.50 7.51 0.95
CA CYS A 76 -5.43 8.17 1.70
C CYS A 76 -4.96 9.49 1.06
N ASP A 77 -4.14 10.25 1.80
CA ASP A 77 -3.63 11.54 1.36
C ASP A 77 -2.66 11.43 0.17
N LYS A 78 -2.81 12.33 -0.80
CA LYS A 78 -2.01 12.39 -2.02
C LYS A 78 -0.51 12.55 -1.74
N THR A 79 -0.16 13.44 -0.82
CA THR A 79 1.25 13.75 -0.50
C THR A 79 1.93 12.56 0.16
N ALA A 80 1.20 11.88 1.07
CA ALA A 80 1.67 10.67 1.72
C ALA A 80 1.87 9.53 0.71
N LEU A 81 0.94 9.34 -0.23
CA LEU A 81 1.07 8.34 -1.30
C LEU A 81 2.30 8.57 -2.18
N LEU A 82 2.48 9.79 -2.68
CA LEU A 82 3.62 10.13 -3.54
C LEU A 82 4.95 9.93 -2.82
N SER A 83 5.04 10.34 -1.54
CA SER A 83 6.24 10.13 -0.73
C SER A 83 6.58 8.64 -0.57
N VAL A 84 5.57 7.79 -0.38
CA VAL A 84 5.76 6.34 -0.24
C VAL A 84 6.12 5.69 -1.57
N ILE A 85 5.52 6.11 -2.68
CA ILE A 85 5.79 5.61 -4.04
C ILE A 85 7.26 5.85 -4.44
N ASP A 86 7.83 6.97 -4.04
CA ASP A 86 9.22 7.30 -4.32
C ASP A 86 10.21 6.73 -3.27
N SER A 87 9.71 6.12 -2.20
CA SER A 87 10.56 5.54 -1.17
C SER A 87 11.27 4.26 -1.65
N THR A 88 12.38 3.93 -0.98
CA THR A 88 13.17 2.71 -1.24
C THR A 88 12.88 1.58 -0.24
N GLU A 89 11.82 1.71 0.57
CA GLU A 89 11.55 0.81 1.70
C GLU A 89 11.01 -0.58 1.28
N PHE A 90 10.62 -0.74 0.01
CA PHE A 90 10.00 -1.97 -0.45
C PHE A 90 11.03 -2.98 -0.92
N THR A 91 10.95 -4.19 -0.38
CA THR A 91 11.86 -5.32 -0.64
C THR A 91 11.24 -6.42 -1.51
N TYR A 92 10.08 -6.15 -2.14
CA TYR A 92 9.48 -7.09 -3.09
C TYR A 92 10.43 -7.35 -4.26
N SER A 93 10.53 -8.59 -4.69
CA SER A 93 11.53 -8.99 -5.68
C SER A 93 11.38 -8.29 -7.03
N MET A 94 10.15 -7.88 -7.39
CA MET A 94 9.88 -7.12 -8.61
C MET A 94 10.43 -5.68 -8.58
N VAL A 95 10.68 -5.12 -7.39
CA VAL A 95 11.13 -3.72 -7.21
C VAL A 95 12.47 -3.60 -6.48
N ALA A 96 13.05 -4.72 -6.03
CA ALA A 96 14.28 -4.73 -5.24
C ALA A 96 15.48 -4.10 -5.98
N ASP A 97 15.55 -4.29 -7.30
CA ASP A 97 16.65 -3.80 -8.15
C ASP A 97 16.33 -2.46 -8.84
N LEU A 98 15.21 -1.81 -8.48
CA LEU A 98 14.85 -0.51 -9.06
C LEU A 98 15.84 0.56 -8.61
N LYS A 99 16.59 1.06 -9.58
CA LYS A 99 17.47 2.22 -9.42
C LYS A 99 16.69 3.51 -9.66
N ALA A 100 17.13 4.60 -9.06
CA ALA A 100 16.64 5.92 -9.44
C ALA A 100 16.89 6.15 -10.94
N ASN A 101 15.86 6.56 -11.66
CA ASN A 101 15.93 6.83 -13.09
C ASN A 101 15.35 8.22 -13.35
N GLU A 102 16.20 9.15 -13.79
CA GLU A 102 15.82 10.55 -14.06
C GLU A 102 14.75 10.71 -15.15
N HIS A 103 14.56 9.66 -15.97
CA HIS A 103 13.57 9.67 -17.05
C HIS A 103 12.18 9.12 -16.60
N VAL A 104 12.07 8.64 -15.37
CA VAL A 104 10.82 8.10 -14.81
C VAL A 104 10.39 8.99 -13.65
N PRO A 105 9.25 9.68 -13.75
CA PRO A 105 8.82 10.67 -12.77
C PRO A 105 8.48 10.09 -11.39
N TYR A 106 8.15 8.79 -11.35
CA TYR A 106 7.80 8.08 -10.11
C TYR A 106 8.51 6.74 -10.07
N ARG A 107 9.17 6.42 -8.95
CA ARG A 107 9.96 5.19 -8.81
C ARG A 107 9.16 3.91 -9.08
N LEU A 108 7.90 3.86 -8.67
CA LEU A 108 7.02 2.70 -8.86
C LEU A 108 6.14 2.80 -10.12
N GLU A 109 6.46 3.68 -11.09
CA GLU A 109 5.72 3.74 -12.36
C GLU A 109 5.80 2.38 -13.09
N GLY A 110 4.62 1.84 -13.45
CA GLY A 110 4.48 0.52 -14.07
C GLY A 110 4.49 -0.67 -13.11
N PHE A 111 4.71 -0.46 -11.80
CA PHE A 111 4.77 -1.53 -10.78
C PHE A 111 3.53 -1.61 -9.88
N MET A 112 2.61 -0.65 -10.01
CA MET A 112 1.32 -0.70 -9.34
C MET A 112 0.40 -1.65 -10.10
N PHE A 113 0.35 -2.93 -9.68
CA PHE A 113 -0.27 -4.01 -10.45
C PHE A 113 -1.79 -3.78 -10.66
N PRO A 114 -2.30 -3.91 -11.90
CA PRO A 114 -3.71 -3.73 -12.21
C PRO A 114 -4.55 -4.88 -11.65
N ASP A 115 -5.57 -4.55 -10.85
CA ASP A 115 -6.52 -5.52 -10.29
C ASP A 115 -7.68 -4.76 -9.61
N THR A 116 -8.55 -5.50 -8.96
CA THR A 116 -9.57 -4.96 -8.05
C THR A 116 -9.09 -5.08 -6.61
N TYR A 117 -9.06 -3.96 -5.91
CA TYR A 117 -8.59 -3.88 -4.53
C TYR A 117 -9.65 -3.32 -3.60
N GLU A 118 -9.68 -3.84 -2.39
CA GLU A 118 -10.45 -3.29 -1.29
C GLU A 118 -9.53 -2.50 -0.35
N PHE A 119 -9.92 -1.28 -0.04
CA PHE A 119 -9.20 -0.36 0.84
C PHE A 119 -10.11 0.11 1.96
N PHE A 120 -9.51 0.42 3.10
CA PHE A 120 -10.19 1.19 4.13
C PHE A 120 -10.15 2.68 3.80
N VAL A 121 -11.22 3.41 4.12
CA VAL A 121 -11.20 4.88 4.10
C VAL A 121 -10.18 5.36 5.14
N GLY A 122 -9.25 6.25 4.75
CA GLY A 122 -8.16 6.72 5.59
C GLY A 122 -7.04 5.70 5.81
N GLU A 123 -6.86 4.73 4.91
CA GLU A 123 -5.81 3.71 5.02
C GLU A 123 -4.41 4.33 4.94
N ASN A 124 -3.46 3.74 5.66
CA ASN A 124 -2.07 4.19 5.62
C ASN A 124 -1.45 4.01 4.22
N ALA A 125 -0.78 5.04 3.70
CA ALA A 125 -0.21 5.04 2.35
C ALA A 125 0.74 3.88 2.08
N SER A 126 1.58 3.48 3.06
CA SER A 126 2.47 2.33 2.92
C SER A 126 1.69 1.02 2.80
N SER A 127 0.56 0.87 3.52
CA SER A 127 -0.32 -0.30 3.41
C SER A 127 -0.98 -0.37 2.04
N VAL A 128 -1.46 0.77 1.53
CA VAL A 128 -2.05 0.88 0.19
C VAL A 128 -1.06 0.44 -0.88
N VAL A 129 0.15 1.01 -0.90
CA VAL A 129 1.19 0.66 -1.88
C VAL A 129 1.60 -0.80 -1.77
N LYS A 130 1.72 -1.34 -0.55
CA LYS A 130 2.03 -2.77 -0.32
C LYS A 130 1.00 -3.71 -0.95
N LYS A 131 -0.29 -3.37 -0.96
CA LYS A 131 -1.32 -4.18 -1.61
C LYS A 131 -1.02 -4.37 -3.10
N PHE A 132 -0.71 -3.29 -3.81
CA PHE A 132 -0.35 -3.35 -5.24
C PHE A 132 0.92 -4.17 -5.48
N LEU A 133 1.98 -3.90 -4.71
CA LEU A 133 3.27 -4.58 -4.87
C LEU A 133 3.19 -6.06 -4.50
N SER A 134 2.51 -6.41 -3.42
CA SER A 134 2.32 -7.80 -3.00
C SER A 134 1.54 -8.60 -4.03
N ASN A 135 0.48 -8.02 -4.58
CA ASN A 135 -0.30 -8.66 -5.63
C ASN A 135 0.56 -8.89 -6.88
N GLY A 136 1.25 -7.86 -7.39
CA GLY A 136 2.14 -7.98 -8.54
C GLY A 136 3.25 -9.01 -8.33
N ASP A 137 3.89 -8.99 -7.16
CA ASP A 137 4.96 -9.94 -6.82
C ASP A 137 4.45 -11.39 -6.79
N SER A 138 3.21 -11.62 -6.38
CA SER A 138 2.56 -12.94 -6.37
C SER A 138 2.21 -13.47 -7.78
N LYS A 139 2.00 -12.57 -8.75
CA LYS A 139 1.67 -12.95 -10.14
C LYS A 139 2.90 -13.32 -10.97
N ILE A 140 4.07 -12.84 -10.58
CA ILE A 140 5.33 -13.13 -11.27
C ILE A 140 5.97 -14.36 -10.62
N SER A 141 5.96 -15.49 -11.30
CA SER A 141 6.51 -16.73 -10.77
C SER A 141 8.04 -16.74 -10.72
N GLU A 142 8.62 -17.60 -9.87
CA GLU A 142 10.06 -17.84 -9.86
C GLU A 142 10.60 -18.32 -11.22
N LYS A 143 9.77 -19.03 -12.00
CA LYS A 143 10.13 -19.45 -13.36
C LYS A 143 10.28 -18.25 -14.30
N ASP A 144 9.39 -17.29 -14.21
CA ASP A 144 9.43 -16.06 -15.02
C ASP A 144 10.68 -15.23 -14.69
N ARG A 145 10.99 -15.09 -13.39
CA ARG A 145 12.21 -14.41 -12.92
C ARG A 145 13.48 -15.12 -13.40
N ALA A 146 13.52 -16.45 -13.27
CA ALA A 146 14.65 -17.24 -13.76
C ALA A 146 14.82 -17.14 -15.28
N GLN A 147 13.71 -17.11 -16.02
CA GLN A 147 13.73 -16.94 -17.46
C GLN A 147 14.23 -15.55 -17.88
N ALA A 148 13.74 -14.48 -17.23
CA ALA A 148 14.22 -13.11 -17.44
C ALA A 148 15.74 -13.02 -17.23
N LYS A 149 16.23 -13.56 -16.11
CA LYS A 149 17.65 -13.60 -15.77
C LYS A 149 18.47 -14.39 -16.80
N LYS A 150 17.95 -15.53 -17.28
CA LYS A 150 18.61 -16.34 -18.33
C LYS A 150 18.73 -15.59 -19.64
N LEU A 151 17.76 -14.75 -19.97
CA LEU A 151 17.74 -13.89 -21.16
C LEU A 151 18.54 -12.59 -20.98
N GLY A 152 19.06 -12.33 -19.78
CA GLY A 152 19.85 -11.14 -19.47
C GLY A 152 19.03 -9.89 -19.17
N TYR A 153 17.72 -10.04 -18.89
CA TYR A 153 16.84 -8.93 -18.56
C TYR A 153 16.65 -8.77 -17.05
N SER A 154 16.67 -7.53 -16.59
CA SER A 154 16.18 -7.14 -15.26
C SER A 154 14.64 -7.18 -15.23
N MET A 155 14.04 -7.24 -14.03
CA MET A 155 12.58 -7.15 -13.90
C MET A 155 12.04 -5.80 -14.38
N TYR A 156 12.81 -4.72 -14.24
CA TYR A 156 12.46 -3.41 -14.79
C TYR A 156 12.31 -3.46 -16.32
N GLU A 157 13.27 -4.05 -17.02
CA GLU A 157 13.21 -4.18 -18.49
C GLU A 157 12.06 -5.08 -18.94
N VAL A 158 11.78 -6.17 -18.21
CA VAL A 158 10.63 -7.04 -18.49
C VAL A 158 9.32 -6.25 -18.34
N MET A 159 9.14 -5.49 -17.25
CA MET A 159 7.95 -4.66 -17.05
C MET A 159 7.84 -3.55 -18.09
N THR A 160 8.95 -2.95 -18.50
CA THR A 160 8.99 -1.94 -19.57
C THR A 160 8.52 -2.54 -20.90
N ILE A 161 9.04 -3.70 -21.28
CA ILE A 161 8.62 -4.41 -22.51
C ILE A 161 7.14 -4.78 -22.44
N ALA A 162 6.68 -5.29 -21.29
CA ALA A 162 5.27 -5.64 -21.08
C ALA A 162 4.35 -4.43 -21.24
N SER A 163 4.74 -3.26 -20.70
CA SER A 163 3.95 -2.03 -20.82
C SER A 163 3.84 -1.52 -22.26
N ILE A 164 4.89 -1.68 -23.06
CA ILE A 164 4.89 -1.35 -24.50
C ILE A 164 3.94 -2.29 -25.24
N ILE A 165 4.07 -3.60 -25.02
CA ILE A 165 3.19 -4.62 -25.65
C ILE A 165 1.72 -4.36 -25.27
N GLN A 166 1.44 -4.06 -24.01
CA GLN A 166 0.10 -3.73 -23.54
C GLN A 166 -0.50 -2.54 -24.28
N LYS A 167 0.31 -1.53 -24.54
CA LYS A 167 -0.15 -0.31 -25.22
C LYS A 167 -0.44 -0.57 -26.71
N GLU A 168 0.41 -1.34 -27.37
CA GLU A 168 0.26 -1.71 -28.79
C GLU A 168 -0.93 -2.66 -28.98
N ALA A 169 -1.12 -3.65 -28.10
CA ALA A 169 -2.21 -4.62 -28.19
C ALA A 169 -3.61 -3.99 -28.06
N ARG A 170 -3.73 -2.80 -27.47
CA ARG A 170 -4.99 -2.05 -27.37
C ARG A 170 -5.39 -1.35 -28.67
N GLN A 171 -4.52 -1.30 -29.67
CA GLN A 171 -4.75 -0.62 -30.95
C GLN A 171 -5.25 -1.59 -32.05
N ILE A 172 -5.43 -2.86 -31.72
CA ILE A 172 -6.00 -3.90 -32.61
C ILE A 172 -7.44 -4.18 -32.19
#